data_3468212de595d1f2afc614dc5f196840
#
_entry.id   3468212de595d1f2afc614dc5f196840
#
_cell.length_a   1.000
_cell.length_b   1.000
_cell.length_c   1.000
_cell.angle_alpha   90.00
_cell.angle_beta   90.00
_cell.angle_gamma   90.00
#
_symmetry.space_group_name_H-M   'P 1'
#
loop_
_entity.id
_entity.type
_entity.pdbx_description
1 polymer ?
#
loop_
_entity_poly.entity_id
_entity_poly.type
_entity_poly.pdbx_seq_one_letter_code
_entity_poly.pdbx_strand_id
1 'polypeptide(L)' 'TRRSSDLTMKQYITAMRINHVRALLSDTDKTILDIALTAGFRSSSRFYSTFTRYVGMPPQQYRKLSQQRRHGLALPKA' A
#
# COMPACT_ATOMS: atom_id res chain seq x y z
N THR A 1 13.35 -14.88 16.76
CA THR A 1 13.65 -14.32 15.85
C THR A 1 14.22 -15.01 14.77
N ARG A 2 14.94 -15.86 14.89
CA ARG A 2 15.43 -16.47 13.91
C ARG A 2 14.51 -17.23 13.22
N ARG A 3 13.64 -17.77 13.76
CA ARG A 3 12.77 -18.57 13.19
C ARG A 3 12.12 -17.89 12.13
N SER A 4 12.04 -16.71 12.17
CA SER A 4 11.35 -16.06 11.18
C SER A 4 12.12 -15.98 9.91
N SER A 5 13.31 -16.42 9.87
CA SER A 5 14.06 -16.26 8.64
C SER A 5 13.40 -16.93 7.47
N ASP A 6 12.75 -18.05 7.65
CA ASP A 6 12.14 -18.71 6.52
C ASP A 6 10.93 -17.95 6.01
N LEU A 7 10.10 -17.53 6.91
CA LEU A 7 8.95 -16.80 6.52
C LEU A 7 9.36 -15.47 6.02
N THR A 8 10.44 -14.99 6.54
CA THR A 8 10.89 -13.67 6.26
C THR A 8 11.12 -13.37 4.81
N MET A 9 11.57 -14.33 4.07
CA MET A 9 11.84 -14.08 2.67
C MET A 9 10.61 -13.62 1.93
N LYS A 10 9.54 -14.38 2.00
CA LYS A 10 8.31 -14.01 1.34
C LYS A 10 7.70 -12.78 1.94
N GLN A 11 7.71 -12.70 3.25
CA GLN A 11 7.11 -11.56 3.91
C GLN A 11 7.86 -10.30 3.60
N TYR A 12 9.17 -10.39 3.50
CA TYR A 12 9.98 -9.23 3.17
C TYR A 12 9.62 -8.70 1.78
N ILE A 13 9.53 -9.59 0.82
CA ILE A 13 9.20 -9.20 -0.54
C ILE A 13 7.80 -8.59 -0.59
N THR A 14 6.86 -9.21 0.11
CA THR A 14 5.50 -8.70 0.13
C THR A 14 5.46 -7.33 0.79
N ALA A 15 6.18 -7.18 1.88
CA ALA A 15 6.22 -5.90 2.58
C ALA A 15 6.79 -4.81 1.69
N MET A 16 7.81 -5.12 0.91
CA MET A 16 8.38 -4.15 0.00
C MET A 16 7.39 -3.75 -1.08
N ARG A 17 6.64 -4.72 -1.57
CA ARG A 17 5.63 -4.42 -2.57
C ARG A 17 4.55 -3.52 -1.98
N ILE A 18 4.15 -3.80 -0.77
CA ILE A 18 3.12 -3.00 -0.12
C ILE A 18 3.64 -1.60 0.16
N ASN A 19 4.89 -1.46 0.57
CA ASN A 19 5.46 -0.13 0.78
C ASN A 19 5.49 0.66 -0.51
N HIS A 20 5.84 0.00 -1.61
CA HIS A 20 5.86 0.66 -2.90
C HIS A 20 4.44 1.10 -3.29
N VAL A 21 3.47 0.24 -3.03
CA VAL A 21 2.08 0.55 -3.32
C VAL A 21 1.62 1.75 -2.50
N ARG A 22 2.00 1.78 -1.24
CA ARG A 22 1.61 2.89 -0.37
C ARG A 22 2.14 4.21 -0.92
N ALA A 23 3.37 4.20 -1.39
CA ALA A 23 3.96 5.40 -1.95
C ALA A 23 3.20 5.83 -3.21
N LEU A 24 2.87 4.87 -4.06
CA LEU A 24 2.15 5.18 -5.28
C LEU A 24 0.76 5.70 -4.99
N LEU A 25 0.12 5.14 -3.98
CA LEU A 25 -1.22 5.60 -3.61
C LEU A 25 -1.20 7.03 -3.09
N SER A 26 -0.17 7.36 -2.35
CA SER A 26 -0.03 8.69 -1.78
C SER A 26 0.46 9.73 -2.77
N ASP A 27 1.40 9.34 -3.58
CA ASP A 27 2.11 10.29 -4.43
C ASP A 27 1.62 10.41 -5.86
N THR A 28 0.81 9.49 -6.32
CA THR A 28 0.36 9.52 -7.70
C THR A 28 -1.14 9.37 -7.79
N ASP A 29 -1.67 9.63 -8.96
CA ASP A 29 -3.09 9.45 -9.20
C ASP A 29 -3.38 8.18 -9.99
N LYS A 30 -2.42 7.28 -10.06
CA LYS A 30 -2.61 6.04 -10.78
C LYS A 30 -3.78 5.28 -10.19
N THR A 31 -4.47 4.54 -11.03
CA THR A 31 -5.61 3.77 -10.54
C THR A 31 -5.11 2.65 -9.64
N ILE A 32 -5.99 2.18 -8.79
CA ILE A 32 -5.65 1.09 -7.89
C ILE A 32 -5.18 -0.12 -8.70
N LEU A 33 -5.85 -0.40 -9.80
CA LEU A 33 -5.48 -1.53 -10.63
C LEU A 33 -4.08 -1.35 -11.22
N ASP A 34 -3.78 -0.17 -11.72
CA ASP A 34 -2.47 0.10 -12.27
C ASP A 34 -1.40 -0.10 -11.22
N ILE A 35 -1.65 0.38 -10.02
CA ILE A 35 -0.70 0.24 -8.93
C ILE A 35 -0.48 -1.23 -8.61
N ALA A 36 -1.56 -2.00 -8.57
CA ALA A 36 -1.46 -3.41 -8.27
C ALA A 36 -0.58 -4.12 -9.29
N LEU A 37 -0.81 -3.81 -10.56
CA LEU A 37 -0.04 -4.44 -11.61
C LEU A 37 1.42 -4.02 -11.58
N THR A 38 1.66 -2.75 -11.31
CA THR A 38 3.01 -2.24 -11.22
C THR A 38 3.76 -2.91 -10.08
N ALA A 39 3.07 -3.19 -9.00
CA ALA A 39 3.71 -3.83 -7.86
C ALA A 39 3.90 -5.33 -8.03
N GLY A 40 3.35 -5.90 -9.10
CA GLY A 40 3.57 -7.30 -9.37
C GLY A 40 2.46 -8.24 -8.92
N PHE A 41 1.31 -7.71 -8.59
CA PHE A 41 0.20 -8.56 -8.20
C PHE A 41 -0.53 -9.06 -9.44
N ARG A 42 -0.93 -10.32 -9.41
CA ARG A 42 -1.58 -10.90 -10.56
C ARG A 42 -3.06 -10.57 -10.66
N SER A 43 -3.70 -10.36 -9.54
CA SER A 43 -5.11 -10.06 -9.57
C SER A 43 -5.42 -9.00 -8.55
N SER A 44 -6.47 -8.27 -8.79
CA SER A 44 -6.86 -7.23 -7.86
C SER A 44 -7.37 -7.82 -6.55
N SER A 45 -8.00 -8.98 -6.61
CA SER A 45 -8.45 -9.64 -5.40
C SER A 45 -7.31 -9.91 -4.45
N ARG A 46 -6.23 -10.46 -5.01
CA ARG A 46 -5.09 -10.79 -4.20
C ARG A 46 -4.45 -9.51 -3.67
N PHE A 47 -4.39 -8.50 -4.50
CA PHE A 47 -3.84 -7.23 -4.11
C PHE A 47 -4.64 -6.65 -2.94
N TYR A 48 -5.94 -6.63 -3.04
CA TYR A 48 -6.78 -6.07 -1.99
C TYR A 48 -6.63 -6.85 -0.69
N SER A 49 -6.64 -8.17 -0.78
CA SER A 49 -6.46 -9.00 0.40
C SER A 49 -5.13 -8.74 1.08
N THR A 50 -4.08 -8.74 0.29
CA THR A 50 -2.73 -8.56 0.83
C THR A 50 -2.57 -7.18 1.43
N PHE A 51 -3.02 -6.17 0.72
CA PHE A 51 -2.89 -4.81 1.19
C PHE A 51 -3.65 -4.62 2.50
N THR A 52 -4.89 -5.09 2.54
CA THR A 52 -5.69 -4.95 3.74
C THR A 52 -5.07 -5.66 4.92
N ARG A 53 -4.47 -6.81 4.65
CA ARG A 53 -3.84 -7.57 5.70
C ARG A 53 -2.63 -6.85 6.28
N TYR A 54 -1.82 -6.25 5.43
CA TYR A 54 -0.61 -5.58 5.88
C TYR A 54 -0.84 -4.18 6.41
N VAL A 55 -1.78 -3.47 5.84
CA VAL A 55 -1.99 -2.08 6.19
C VAL A 55 -3.15 -1.89 7.17
N GLY A 56 -4.09 -2.80 7.14
CA GLY A 56 -5.24 -2.71 8.03
C GLY A 56 -6.43 -1.99 7.43
N MET A 57 -6.35 -1.63 6.16
CA MET A 57 -7.47 -0.99 5.49
C MET A 57 -7.32 -1.18 3.99
N PRO A 58 -8.40 -1.06 3.22
CA PRO A 58 -8.33 -1.23 1.78
C PRO A 58 -7.51 -0.12 1.13
N PRO A 59 -6.94 -0.38 -0.04
CA PRO A 59 -6.13 0.63 -0.70
C PRO A 59 -6.90 1.91 -1.02
N GLN A 60 -8.16 1.80 -1.33
CA GLN A 60 -8.94 2.98 -1.63
C GLN A 60 -9.06 3.89 -0.41
N GLN A 61 -9.29 3.28 0.72
CA GLN A 61 -9.41 4.02 1.96
C GLN A 61 -8.06 4.64 2.33
N TYR A 62 -7.00 3.89 2.14
CA TYR A 62 -5.67 4.38 2.44
C TYR A 62 -5.36 5.62 1.59
N ARG A 63 -5.69 5.57 0.30
CA ARG A 63 -5.45 6.69 -0.59
C ARG A 63 -6.22 7.92 -0.13
N LYS A 64 -7.47 7.71 0.23
CA LYS A 64 -8.31 8.78 0.67
C LYS A 64 -7.73 9.46 1.90
N LEU A 65 -7.32 8.66 2.87
CA LEU A 65 -6.74 9.20 4.08
C LEU A 65 -5.42 9.91 3.82
N SER A 66 -4.61 9.35 2.94
CA SER A 66 -3.33 9.97 2.60
C SER A 66 -3.54 11.31 1.96
N GLN A 67 -4.50 11.40 1.06
CA GLN A 67 -4.76 12.64 0.38
C GLN A 67 -5.35 13.67 1.32
N GLN A 68 -6.19 13.23 2.22
CA GLN A 68 -6.76 14.15 3.20
C GLN A 68 -5.67 14.67 4.10
N ARG A 69 -4.75 13.82 4.48
CA ARG A 69 -3.68 14.22 5.33
C ARG A 69 -2.81 15.28 4.66
N ARG A 70 -2.55 15.12 3.38
CA ARG A 70 -1.74 16.08 2.66
C ARG A 70 -2.47 17.43 2.59
N HIS A 71 -3.75 17.37 2.32
CA HIS A 71 -4.53 18.58 2.26
C HIS A 71 -4.61 19.22 3.64
N GLY A 72 -4.77 18.40 4.66
CA GLY A 72 -4.83 18.89 6.00
C GLY A 72 -3.57 19.61 6.42
N LEU A 73 -2.43 19.08 6.01
CA LEU A 73 -1.19 19.71 6.34
C LEU A 73 -1.05 21.04 5.64
N ALA A 74 -1.58 21.13 4.47
CA ALA A 74 -1.48 22.34 3.72
C ALA A 74 -2.39 23.41 4.26
N LEU A 75 -3.53 23.00 4.72
CA LEU A 75 -4.47 23.92 5.22
C LEU A 75 -4.21 24.54 6.51
N PRO A 76 -3.89 23.78 7.41
CA PRO A 76 -3.81 24.25 8.71
C PRO A 76 -3.12 25.50 8.86
N LYS A 77 -2.48 25.61 8.29
CA LYS A 77 -1.90 26.60 8.47
C LYS A 77 -2.63 27.58 8.47
N ALA A 78 -3.34 27.33 8.09
CA ALA A 78 -4.11 28.40 8.07
C ALA A 78 -4.17 29.09 9.24
#